data_15f82f5459aabaedca6c2b0530a79a44
#
_entry.id   15f82f5459aabaedca6c2b0530a79a44
#
_cell.length_a   1.000
_cell.length_b   1.000
_cell.length_c   1.000
_cell.angle_alpha   90.00
_cell.angle_beta   90.00
_cell.angle_gamma   90.00
#
_symmetry.space_group_name_H-M   'P 1'
#
loop_
_entity.id
_entity.type
_entity.pdbx_description
1 polymer ?
#
loop_
_entity_poly.entity_id
_entity_poly.type
_entity_poly.pdbx_seq_one_letter_code
_entity_poly.pdbx_strand_id
1 'polypeptide(L)'
;MKTIKVFLASSDELKEERTHIGDLFTHLNRIFIPRGTYLELSEWEHLDSSMGYQHKQDEYNKELGTCEMCIVMYWSKFGEYTNQEFSIAYDAVKRGVNPKKLYVFFKEPCNASAELQTFKDSFEKDYGHFYCRFETVDALKLHFVLQLESYQNSDLLSIEDSMLKLGEYEVARLSNAPFAYNNKAYKELHIRIQEVDEAIENLRTGSGEWFSKQLSLKIKEKEGLLRELNSYENSLLDTALYIARTSSQASSDKMRRAINAFNDGNIAKAREVLYDTESDAENAFNKKGVWTRI
;
A
#
# COMPACT_ATOMS: atom_id res chain seq x y z
N MET A 1 -12.35 -22.76 6.21
CA MET A 1 -11.25 -21.77 6.12
C MET A 1 -11.37 -21.11 4.75
N LYS A 2 -11.41 -19.79 4.68
CA LYS A 2 -11.41 -19.03 3.42
C LYS A 2 -9.97 -18.96 2.89
N THR A 3 -9.75 -19.29 1.63
CA THR A 3 -8.43 -19.08 0.97
C THR A 3 -8.54 -17.86 0.08
N ILE A 4 -7.56 -16.97 0.17
CA ILE A 4 -7.38 -15.83 -0.74
C ILE A 4 -6.09 -16.08 -1.51
N LYS A 5 -6.24 -16.36 -2.79
CA LYS A 5 -5.13 -16.58 -3.71
C LYS A 5 -4.67 -15.27 -4.33
N VAL A 6 -3.37 -15.01 -4.26
CA VAL A 6 -2.75 -13.81 -4.84
C VAL A 6 -1.68 -14.23 -5.82
N PHE A 7 -1.81 -13.83 -7.06
CA PHE A 7 -0.79 -14.02 -8.09
C PHE A 7 0.19 -12.86 -8.06
N LEU A 8 1.49 -13.15 -8.06
CA LEU A 8 2.55 -12.15 -8.06
C LEU A 8 3.37 -12.23 -9.35
N ALA A 9 3.13 -11.25 -10.22
CA ALA A 9 3.78 -11.08 -11.50
C ALA A 9 4.92 -10.07 -11.42
N SER A 10 6.12 -10.42 -11.81
CA SER A 10 7.24 -9.48 -11.97
C SER A 10 8.38 -10.09 -12.77
N SER A 11 9.28 -9.24 -13.28
CA SER A 11 10.53 -9.71 -13.90
C SER A 11 11.56 -10.16 -12.84
N ASP A 12 12.59 -10.88 -13.29
CA ASP A 12 13.68 -11.41 -12.44
C ASP A 12 14.40 -10.32 -11.64
N GLU A 13 14.45 -9.10 -12.16
CA GLU A 13 15.09 -7.96 -11.50
C GLU A 13 14.47 -7.58 -10.14
N LEU A 14 13.25 -8.05 -9.87
CA LEU A 14 12.49 -7.82 -8.64
C LEU A 14 12.44 -9.07 -7.73
N LYS A 15 13.41 -9.96 -7.84
CA LYS A 15 13.47 -11.19 -7.05
C LYS A 15 13.53 -10.91 -5.53
N GLU A 16 14.26 -9.87 -5.14
CA GLU A 16 14.37 -9.48 -3.74
C GLU A 16 13.01 -9.04 -3.17
N GLU A 17 12.29 -8.20 -3.92
CA GLU A 17 10.95 -7.75 -3.55
C GLU A 17 9.96 -8.91 -3.44
N ARG A 18 10.01 -9.90 -4.38
CA ARG A 18 9.19 -11.11 -4.27
C ARG A 18 9.48 -11.88 -3.00
N THR A 19 10.76 -12.10 -2.68
CA THR A 19 11.15 -12.80 -1.44
C THR A 19 10.56 -12.11 -0.22
N HIS A 20 10.63 -10.78 -0.14
CA HIS A 20 10.06 -10.03 0.97
C HIS A 20 8.53 -10.11 1.03
N ILE A 21 7.85 -10.19 -0.10
CA ILE A 21 6.40 -10.42 -0.13
C ILE A 21 6.08 -11.86 0.33
N GLY A 22 6.85 -12.87 -0.08
CA GLY A 22 6.71 -14.25 0.39
C GLY A 22 6.87 -14.36 1.92
N ASP A 23 7.88 -13.70 2.47
CA ASP A 23 8.09 -13.61 3.93
C ASP A 23 6.89 -12.92 4.62
N LEU A 24 6.40 -11.84 4.04
CA LEU A 24 5.22 -11.14 4.54
C LEU A 24 4.02 -12.08 4.60
N PHE A 25 3.73 -12.84 3.54
CA PHE A 25 2.61 -13.82 3.54
C PHE A 25 2.76 -14.87 4.63
N THR A 26 3.98 -15.34 4.88
CA THR A 26 4.26 -16.28 5.97
C THR A 26 3.87 -15.70 7.33
N HIS A 27 4.21 -14.44 7.58
CA HIS A 27 3.84 -13.77 8.84
C HIS A 27 2.36 -13.45 8.92
N LEU A 28 1.75 -12.96 7.83
CA LEU A 28 0.32 -12.69 7.77
C LEU A 28 -0.52 -13.94 8.03
N ASN A 29 -0.09 -15.10 7.52
CA ASN A 29 -0.77 -16.37 7.74
C ASN A 29 -0.78 -16.79 9.23
N ARG A 30 0.23 -16.45 10.03
CA ARG A 30 0.21 -16.68 11.48
C ARG A 30 -0.94 -15.93 12.16
N ILE A 31 -1.33 -14.78 11.61
CA ILE A 31 -2.40 -13.93 12.14
C ILE A 31 -3.77 -14.37 11.58
N PHE A 32 -3.85 -14.66 10.28
CA PHE A 32 -5.11 -14.88 9.59
C PHE A 32 -5.61 -16.33 9.68
N ILE A 33 -4.75 -17.34 9.74
CA ILE A 33 -5.17 -18.76 9.87
C ILE A 33 -6.03 -18.97 11.14
N PRO A 34 -5.64 -18.49 12.33
CA PRO A 34 -6.48 -18.60 13.53
C PRO A 34 -7.85 -17.91 13.39
N ARG A 35 -7.97 -16.97 12.44
CA ARG A 35 -9.19 -16.22 12.11
C ARG A 35 -9.97 -16.84 10.94
N GLY A 36 -9.57 -18.03 10.50
CA GLY A 36 -10.27 -18.76 9.45
C GLY A 36 -9.93 -18.35 8.01
N THR A 37 -8.87 -17.56 7.80
CA THR A 37 -8.42 -17.14 6.47
C THR A 37 -6.99 -17.62 6.21
N TYR A 38 -6.74 -18.13 5.01
CA TYR A 38 -5.41 -18.49 4.52
C TYR A 38 -5.07 -17.63 3.29
N LEU A 39 -3.88 -17.00 3.30
CA LEU A 39 -3.34 -16.25 2.17
C LEU A 39 -2.39 -17.15 1.40
N GLU A 40 -2.72 -17.45 0.15
CA GLU A 40 -1.89 -18.24 -0.75
C GLU A 40 -1.21 -17.33 -1.77
N LEU A 41 0.12 -17.30 -1.76
CA LEU A 41 0.90 -16.59 -2.75
C LEU A 41 1.29 -17.53 -3.87
N SER A 42 0.93 -17.19 -5.10
CA SER A 42 1.31 -17.92 -6.30
C SER A 42 2.38 -17.13 -7.04
N GLU A 43 3.58 -17.71 -7.12
CA GLU A 43 4.76 -17.17 -7.78
C GLU A 43 5.26 -18.20 -8.81
N TRP A 44 5.82 -17.72 -9.91
CA TRP A 44 6.29 -18.59 -10.99
C TRP A 44 7.43 -19.52 -10.54
N GLU A 45 8.23 -19.13 -9.54
CA GLU A 45 9.31 -19.96 -8.98
C GLU A 45 8.80 -21.23 -8.31
N HIS A 46 7.57 -21.21 -7.80
CA HIS A 46 6.97 -22.34 -7.09
C HIS A 46 6.12 -23.23 -7.99
N LEU A 47 5.91 -22.84 -9.25
CA LEU A 47 5.19 -23.64 -10.20
C LEU A 47 6.10 -24.73 -10.79
N ASP A 48 5.52 -25.88 -11.09
CA ASP A 48 6.25 -27.07 -11.54
C ASP A 48 7.24 -26.73 -12.66
N SER A 49 8.54 -27.06 -12.44
CA SER A 49 9.61 -26.84 -13.41
C SER A 49 9.76 -27.96 -14.43
N SER A 50 8.89 -29.00 -14.40
CA SER A 50 8.92 -30.09 -15.37
C SER A 50 8.61 -29.59 -16.80
N MET A 51 9.24 -30.18 -17.78
CA MET A 51 8.93 -29.95 -19.21
C MET A 51 7.65 -30.70 -19.54
N GLY A 52 6.50 -29.96 -19.54
CA GLY A 52 5.20 -30.50 -19.93
C GLY A 52 4.91 -30.31 -21.44
N TYR A 53 3.79 -30.88 -21.88
CA TYR A 53 3.32 -30.78 -23.27
C TYR A 53 2.77 -29.39 -23.63
N GLN A 54 2.46 -28.57 -22.62
CA GLN A 54 1.96 -27.19 -22.77
C GLN A 54 3.10 -26.18 -22.53
N HIS A 55 3.00 -25.01 -23.17
CA HIS A 55 3.86 -23.89 -22.85
C HIS A 55 3.67 -23.51 -21.39
N LYS A 56 4.76 -23.31 -20.64
CA LYS A 56 4.71 -22.92 -19.22
C LYS A 56 3.88 -21.67 -18.99
N GLN A 57 3.88 -20.74 -19.93
CA GLN A 57 3.07 -19.54 -19.85
C GLN A 57 1.55 -19.84 -19.82
N ASP A 58 1.11 -20.91 -20.49
CA ASP A 58 -0.30 -21.32 -20.44
C ASP A 58 -0.69 -21.86 -19.06
N GLU A 59 0.24 -22.50 -18.35
CA GLU A 59 0.04 -22.97 -16.98
C GLU A 59 -0.03 -21.79 -16.03
N TYR A 60 0.84 -20.77 -16.19
CA TYR A 60 0.83 -19.55 -15.41
C TYR A 60 -0.47 -18.75 -15.63
N ASN A 61 -0.93 -18.66 -16.86
CA ASN A 61 -2.18 -18.00 -17.20
C ASN A 61 -3.40 -18.72 -16.61
N LYS A 62 -3.37 -20.06 -16.52
CA LYS A 62 -4.41 -20.83 -15.83
C LYS A 62 -4.37 -20.58 -14.34
N GLU A 63 -3.18 -20.59 -13.73
CA GLU A 63 -3.02 -20.31 -12.30
C GLU A 63 -3.50 -18.90 -11.95
N LEU A 64 -3.10 -17.89 -12.74
CA LEU A 64 -3.61 -16.52 -12.62
C LEU A 64 -5.14 -16.46 -12.59
N GLY A 65 -5.81 -17.24 -13.45
CA GLY A 65 -7.27 -17.33 -13.50
C GLY A 65 -7.93 -17.95 -12.26
N THR A 66 -7.15 -18.65 -11.40
CA THR A 66 -7.64 -19.18 -10.12
C THR A 66 -7.51 -18.18 -8.98
N CYS A 67 -6.65 -17.17 -9.12
CA CYS A 67 -6.34 -16.20 -8.08
C CYS A 67 -7.43 -15.12 -7.96
N GLU A 68 -7.71 -14.68 -6.73
CA GLU A 68 -8.67 -13.60 -6.46
C GLU A 68 -8.06 -12.21 -6.73
N MET A 69 -6.75 -12.12 -6.53
CA MET A 69 -5.97 -10.89 -6.72
C MET A 69 -4.75 -11.17 -7.60
N CYS A 70 -4.36 -10.15 -8.35
CA CYS A 70 -3.10 -10.12 -9.08
C CYS A 70 -2.32 -8.87 -8.68
N ILE A 71 -1.04 -9.04 -8.37
CA ILE A 71 -0.07 -7.98 -8.15
C ILE A 71 0.92 -8.04 -9.30
N VAL A 72 1.11 -6.92 -9.98
CA VAL A 72 2.10 -6.79 -11.05
C VAL A 72 3.11 -5.73 -10.63
N MET A 73 4.40 -6.09 -10.64
CA MET A 73 5.48 -5.19 -10.29
C MET A 73 6.40 -4.96 -11.48
N TYR A 74 6.71 -3.70 -11.75
CA TYR A 74 7.66 -3.26 -12.78
C TYR A 74 8.80 -2.45 -12.14
N TRP A 75 9.97 -2.52 -12.76
CA TRP A 75 11.12 -1.68 -12.39
C TRP A 75 11.74 -1.02 -13.63
N SER A 76 12.74 -1.65 -14.25
CA SER A 76 13.46 -1.06 -15.38
C SER A 76 13.01 -1.59 -16.74
N LYS A 77 12.44 -2.80 -16.79
CA LYS A 77 12.10 -3.51 -18.02
C LYS A 77 10.59 -3.71 -18.16
N PHE A 78 10.13 -3.62 -19.39
CA PHE A 78 8.80 -4.04 -19.79
C PHE A 78 8.85 -5.52 -20.21
N GLY A 79 8.83 -6.43 -19.21
CA GLY A 79 8.94 -7.86 -19.44
C GLY A 79 7.75 -8.38 -20.24
N GLU A 80 8.01 -9.15 -21.31
CA GLU A 80 6.98 -9.69 -22.19
C GLU A 80 5.94 -10.52 -21.42
N TYR A 81 6.39 -11.44 -20.57
CA TYR A 81 5.52 -12.30 -19.76
C TYR A 81 4.74 -11.50 -18.71
N THR A 82 5.42 -10.61 -18.00
CA THR A 82 4.77 -9.74 -17.00
C THR A 82 3.68 -8.88 -17.64
N ASN A 83 3.91 -8.38 -18.85
CA ASN A 83 2.91 -7.61 -19.59
C ASN A 83 1.74 -8.49 -20.07
N GLN A 84 2.00 -9.73 -20.46
CA GLN A 84 0.95 -10.70 -20.82
C GLN A 84 0.07 -11.01 -19.59
N GLU A 85 0.68 -11.28 -18.44
CA GLU A 85 -0.03 -11.51 -17.17
C GLU A 85 -0.86 -10.29 -16.75
N PHE A 86 -0.30 -9.07 -16.87
CA PHE A 86 -1.04 -7.84 -16.67
C PHE A 86 -2.26 -7.75 -17.59
N SER A 87 -2.11 -8.01 -18.88
CA SER A 87 -3.19 -7.89 -19.87
C SER A 87 -4.31 -8.88 -19.58
N ILE A 88 -3.98 -10.12 -19.24
CA ILE A 88 -4.94 -11.17 -18.88
C ILE A 88 -5.68 -10.79 -17.59
N ALA A 89 -4.96 -10.32 -16.56
CA ALA A 89 -5.55 -9.88 -15.30
C ALA A 89 -6.47 -8.67 -15.50
N TYR A 90 -6.08 -7.70 -16.30
CA TYR A 90 -6.88 -6.53 -16.61
C TYR A 90 -8.20 -6.90 -17.33
N ASP A 91 -8.11 -7.77 -18.32
CA ASP A 91 -9.30 -8.26 -19.03
C ASP A 91 -10.22 -9.09 -18.11
N ALA A 92 -9.66 -9.86 -17.18
CA ALA A 92 -10.43 -10.60 -16.20
C ALA A 92 -11.20 -9.67 -15.25
N VAL A 93 -10.52 -8.63 -14.72
CA VAL A 93 -11.16 -7.60 -13.88
C VAL A 93 -12.31 -6.91 -14.63
N LYS A 94 -12.11 -6.54 -15.89
CA LYS A 94 -13.17 -5.93 -16.72
C LYS A 94 -14.39 -6.84 -16.91
N ARG A 95 -14.17 -8.14 -17.02
CA ARG A 95 -15.24 -9.15 -17.16
C ARG A 95 -15.86 -9.56 -15.82
N GLY A 96 -15.33 -9.09 -14.69
CA GLY A 96 -15.81 -9.46 -13.35
C GLY A 96 -15.49 -10.90 -12.95
N VAL A 97 -14.47 -11.54 -13.59
CA VAL A 97 -13.99 -12.88 -13.26
C VAL A 97 -12.64 -12.80 -12.54
N ASN A 98 -12.13 -13.92 -12.07
CA ASN A 98 -10.82 -13.96 -11.40
C ASN A 98 -9.64 -13.73 -12.38
N PRO A 99 -8.66 -12.93 -11.93
CA PRO A 99 -8.60 -12.15 -10.68
C PRO A 99 -9.59 -10.97 -10.69
N LYS A 100 -10.25 -10.74 -9.55
CA LYS A 100 -11.21 -9.63 -9.38
C LYS A 100 -10.53 -8.31 -9.03
N LYS A 101 -9.28 -8.36 -8.61
CA LYS A 101 -8.47 -7.20 -8.21
C LYS A 101 -7.11 -7.27 -8.88
N LEU A 102 -6.69 -6.16 -9.47
CA LEU A 102 -5.38 -5.99 -10.09
C LEU A 102 -4.71 -4.77 -9.46
N TYR A 103 -3.52 -4.96 -8.93
CA TYR A 103 -2.67 -3.93 -8.36
C TYR A 103 -1.38 -3.83 -9.15
N VAL A 104 -1.02 -2.61 -9.56
CA VAL A 104 0.18 -2.35 -10.34
C VAL A 104 1.12 -1.48 -9.54
N PHE A 105 2.36 -1.93 -9.41
CA PHE A 105 3.41 -1.27 -8.66
C PHE A 105 4.61 -0.98 -9.55
N PHE A 106 5.15 0.23 -9.44
CA PHE A 106 6.40 0.61 -10.11
C PHE A 106 7.45 0.93 -9.05
N LYS A 107 8.59 0.22 -9.12
CA LYS A 107 9.75 0.50 -8.25
C LYS A 107 10.48 1.75 -8.77
N GLU A 108 10.84 2.63 -7.84
CA GLU A 108 11.57 3.87 -8.06
C GLU A 108 12.85 3.90 -7.18
N PRO A 109 13.90 4.63 -7.55
CA PRO A 109 14.12 5.21 -8.88
C PRO A 109 14.41 4.15 -9.93
N CYS A 110 14.12 4.43 -11.19
CA CYS A 110 14.42 3.50 -12.28
C CYS A 110 14.91 4.22 -13.55
N ASN A 111 15.77 3.52 -14.31
CA ASN A 111 16.04 3.82 -15.71
C ASN A 111 15.12 2.93 -16.55
N ALA A 112 13.86 3.32 -16.68
CA ALA A 112 12.87 2.55 -17.40
C ALA A 112 13.23 2.42 -18.88
N SER A 113 12.96 1.24 -19.47
CA SER A 113 12.99 1.10 -20.94
C SER A 113 12.00 2.05 -21.58
N ALA A 114 12.21 2.44 -22.84
CA ALA A 114 11.31 3.35 -23.54
C ALA A 114 9.86 2.83 -23.57
N GLU A 115 9.70 1.52 -23.72
CA GLU A 115 8.38 0.87 -23.70
C GLU A 115 7.72 0.98 -22.30
N LEU A 116 8.48 0.70 -21.23
CA LEU A 116 7.97 0.82 -19.87
C LEU A 116 7.61 2.27 -19.52
N GLN A 117 8.43 3.22 -19.93
CA GLN A 117 8.14 4.63 -19.73
C GLN A 117 6.85 5.05 -20.45
N THR A 118 6.71 4.64 -21.72
CA THR A 118 5.48 4.89 -22.51
C THR A 118 4.26 4.29 -21.84
N PHE A 119 4.35 3.02 -21.39
CA PHE A 119 3.28 2.34 -20.67
C PHE A 119 2.90 3.08 -19.37
N LYS A 120 3.89 3.50 -18.59
CA LYS A 120 3.69 4.24 -17.34
C LYS A 120 3.01 5.59 -17.57
N ASP A 121 3.46 6.36 -18.59
CA ASP A 121 2.95 7.68 -18.90
C ASP A 121 1.50 7.64 -19.45
N SER A 122 1.15 6.57 -20.16
CA SER A 122 -0.18 6.39 -20.71
C SER A 122 -1.14 5.65 -19.77
N PHE A 123 -0.66 5.05 -18.69
CA PHE A 123 -1.38 4.11 -17.85
C PHE A 123 -2.75 4.63 -17.38
N GLU A 124 -2.78 5.84 -16.83
CA GLU A 124 -4.02 6.47 -16.35
C GLU A 124 -5.03 6.67 -17.48
N LYS A 125 -4.55 7.11 -18.65
CA LYS A 125 -5.37 7.39 -19.83
C LYS A 125 -5.91 6.10 -20.45
N ASP A 126 -5.07 5.08 -20.59
CA ASP A 126 -5.39 3.87 -21.34
C ASP A 126 -6.23 2.89 -20.50
N TYR A 127 -5.97 2.83 -19.20
CA TYR A 127 -6.63 1.87 -18.30
C TYR A 127 -7.63 2.52 -17.33
N GLY A 128 -7.59 3.85 -17.17
CA GLY A 128 -8.51 4.58 -16.27
C GLY A 128 -8.24 4.26 -14.77
N HIS A 129 -7.08 3.71 -14.45
CA HIS A 129 -6.68 3.29 -13.10
C HIS A 129 -5.36 3.93 -12.69
N PHE A 130 -5.08 3.91 -11.38
CA PHE A 130 -3.83 4.37 -10.81
C PHE A 130 -2.92 3.19 -10.53
N TYR A 131 -1.62 3.48 -10.50
CA TYR A 131 -0.60 2.56 -10.02
C TYR A 131 0.05 3.10 -8.75
N CYS A 132 0.62 2.22 -7.95
CA CYS A 132 1.43 2.59 -6.79
C CYS A 132 2.90 2.72 -7.18
N ARG A 133 3.62 3.65 -6.54
CA ARG A 133 5.08 3.75 -6.62
C ARG A 133 5.66 3.33 -5.30
N PHE A 134 6.77 2.63 -5.34
CA PHE A 134 7.51 2.29 -4.13
C PHE A 134 9.01 2.41 -4.36
N GLU A 135 9.73 2.88 -3.36
CA GLU A 135 11.18 3.02 -3.37
C GLU A 135 11.85 1.98 -2.48
N THR A 136 11.14 1.55 -1.44
CA THR A 136 11.63 0.63 -0.42
C THR A 136 10.70 -0.57 -0.26
N VAL A 137 11.24 -1.65 0.30
CA VAL A 137 10.45 -2.83 0.66
C VAL A 137 9.37 -2.49 1.71
N ASP A 138 9.66 -1.58 2.64
CA ASP A 138 8.69 -1.13 3.62
C ASP A 138 7.49 -0.43 2.94
N ALA A 139 7.76 0.40 1.92
CA ALA A 139 6.71 1.04 1.13
C ALA A 139 5.87 0.02 0.36
N LEU A 140 6.51 -0.99 -0.25
CA LEU A 140 5.82 -2.08 -0.95
C LEU A 140 4.92 -2.86 0.01
N LYS A 141 5.43 -3.27 1.18
CA LYS A 141 4.68 -3.96 2.22
C LYS A 141 3.51 -3.14 2.73
N LEU A 142 3.73 -1.83 2.99
CA LEU A 142 2.68 -0.91 3.40
C LEU A 142 1.53 -0.88 2.39
N HIS A 143 1.84 -0.63 1.11
CA HIS A 143 0.82 -0.56 0.07
C HIS A 143 0.05 -1.88 -0.07
N PHE A 144 0.77 -3.01 -0.03
CA PHE A 144 0.12 -4.32 -0.10
C PHE A 144 -0.82 -4.57 1.08
N VAL A 145 -0.37 -4.31 2.31
CA VAL A 145 -1.17 -4.55 3.51
C VAL A 145 -2.38 -3.63 3.58
N LEU A 146 -2.27 -2.37 3.13
CA LEU A 146 -3.42 -1.46 3.00
C LEU A 146 -4.49 -2.01 2.03
N GLN A 147 -4.06 -2.56 0.88
CA GLN A 147 -4.97 -3.15 -0.09
C GLN A 147 -5.62 -4.43 0.46
N LEU A 148 -4.83 -5.27 1.14
CA LEU A 148 -5.33 -6.48 1.77
C LEU A 148 -6.35 -6.15 2.88
N GLU A 149 -6.06 -5.15 3.72
CA GLU A 149 -6.97 -4.70 4.78
C GLU A 149 -8.26 -4.12 4.19
N SER A 150 -8.15 -3.34 3.11
CA SER A 150 -9.30 -2.84 2.36
C SER A 150 -10.21 -3.97 1.82
N TYR A 151 -9.62 -5.13 1.49
CA TYR A 151 -10.34 -6.31 0.99
C TYR A 151 -10.92 -7.16 2.13
N GLN A 152 -10.16 -7.33 3.21
CA GLN A 152 -10.51 -8.19 4.36
C GLN A 152 -11.38 -7.48 5.40
N ASN A 153 -11.15 -6.18 5.61
CA ASN A 153 -11.76 -5.36 6.67
C ASN A 153 -11.58 -6.00 8.05
N SER A 154 -10.33 -6.35 8.37
CA SER A 154 -9.99 -7.09 9.59
C SER A 154 -9.87 -6.20 10.83
N ASP A 155 -9.70 -4.88 10.64
CA ASP A 155 -9.44 -3.86 11.68
C ASP A 155 -8.23 -4.19 12.57
N LEU A 156 -7.21 -4.85 11.98
CA LEU A 156 -5.99 -5.27 12.68
C LEU A 156 -4.81 -4.33 12.48
N LEU A 157 -4.92 -3.37 11.58
CA LEU A 157 -3.85 -2.40 11.34
C LEU A 157 -3.80 -1.35 12.44
N SER A 158 -2.59 -1.10 12.92
CA SER A 158 -2.30 -0.04 13.89
C SER A 158 -0.92 0.56 13.63
N ILE A 159 -0.68 1.74 14.20
CA ILE A 159 0.64 2.36 14.22
C ILE A 159 1.08 2.54 15.67
N GLU A 160 2.29 2.10 15.97
CA GLU A 160 2.93 2.26 17.25
C GLU A 160 4.42 2.54 17.02
N ASP A 161 4.95 3.60 17.61
CA ASP A 161 6.35 4.04 17.49
C ASP A 161 6.82 4.16 16.02
N SER A 162 6.00 4.79 15.16
CA SER A 162 6.25 4.94 13.72
C SER A 162 6.44 3.61 12.98
N MET A 163 5.91 2.52 13.55
CA MET A 163 5.87 1.20 12.96
C MET A 163 4.44 0.81 12.61
N LEU A 164 4.18 0.51 11.36
CA LEU A 164 2.92 -0.11 10.94
C LEU A 164 2.90 -1.56 11.41
N LYS A 165 1.88 -1.92 12.16
CA LYS A 165 1.65 -3.28 12.68
C LYS A 165 0.35 -3.86 12.13
N LEU A 166 0.34 -5.17 11.92
CA LEU A 166 -0.86 -5.95 11.75
C LEU A 166 -0.96 -6.95 12.91
N GLY A 167 -1.82 -6.67 13.89
CA GLY A 167 -1.77 -7.35 15.17
C GLY A 167 -0.40 -7.16 15.82
N GLU A 168 0.25 -8.27 16.18
CA GLU A 168 1.60 -8.25 16.80
C GLU A 168 2.75 -8.18 15.78
N TYR A 169 2.46 -8.25 14.48
CA TYR A 169 3.50 -8.29 13.46
C TYR A 169 3.88 -6.89 12.97
N GLU A 170 5.16 -6.56 13.04
CA GLU A 170 5.73 -5.33 12.49
C GLU A 170 5.87 -5.46 10.97
N VAL A 171 5.05 -4.72 10.23
CA VAL A 171 4.96 -4.78 8.77
C VAL A 171 6.00 -3.91 8.10
N ALA A 172 6.01 -2.62 8.47
CA ALA A 172 6.78 -1.59 7.80
C ALA A 172 7.08 -0.40 8.70
N ARG A 173 8.28 0.13 8.61
CA ARG A 173 8.66 1.39 9.27
C ARG A 173 8.18 2.58 8.43
N LEU A 174 7.39 3.46 9.02
CA LEU A 174 6.75 4.57 8.30
C LEU A 174 7.75 5.60 7.77
N SER A 175 8.90 5.78 8.42
CA SER A 175 9.98 6.64 7.91
C SER A 175 10.54 6.16 6.56
N ASN A 176 10.41 4.87 6.24
CA ASN A 176 10.86 4.28 4.99
C ASN A 176 9.73 4.17 3.95
N ALA A 177 8.51 4.59 4.30
CA ALA A 177 7.35 4.48 3.42
C ALA A 177 7.04 5.82 2.74
N PRO A 178 6.85 5.88 1.41
CA PRO A 178 6.70 7.13 0.66
C PRO A 178 5.58 8.03 1.18
N PHE A 179 4.44 7.48 1.59
CA PHE A 179 3.31 8.31 1.99
C PHE A 179 3.60 9.12 3.27
N ALA A 180 4.44 8.59 4.19
CA ALA A 180 4.88 9.32 5.36
C ALA A 180 6.07 10.24 5.02
N TYR A 181 7.04 9.73 4.24
CA TYR A 181 8.28 10.45 3.94
C TYR A 181 8.06 11.70 3.09
N ASN A 182 7.15 11.68 2.14
CA ASN A 182 6.87 12.82 1.25
C ASN A 182 5.93 13.86 1.86
N ASN A 183 5.29 13.55 2.99
CA ASN A 183 4.39 14.47 3.66
C ASN A 183 5.16 15.57 4.39
N LYS A 184 4.91 16.85 4.04
CA LYS A 184 5.63 17.99 4.60
C LYS A 184 5.47 18.12 6.12
N ALA A 185 4.26 17.97 6.63
CA ALA A 185 3.98 18.07 8.06
C ALA A 185 4.66 16.94 8.86
N TYR A 186 4.70 15.73 8.29
CA TYR A 186 5.42 14.60 8.87
C TYR A 186 6.92 14.87 8.98
N LYS A 187 7.53 15.40 7.91
CA LYS A 187 8.95 15.79 7.92
C LYS A 187 9.25 16.89 8.95
N GLU A 188 8.41 17.90 9.03
CA GLU A 188 8.56 18.99 10.00
C GLU A 188 8.50 18.49 11.44
N LEU A 189 7.60 17.54 11.75
CA LEU A 189 7.55 16.91 13.08
C LEU A 189 8.83 16.13 13.39
N HIS A 190 9.35 15.35 12.46
CA HIS A 190 10.61 14.62 12.65
C HIS A 190 11.80 15.56 12.86
N ILE A 191 11.91 16.65 12.10
CA ILE A 191 12.96 17.67 12.29
C ILE A 191 12.87 18.26 13.70
N ARG A 192 11.69 18.66 14.15
CA ARG A 192 11.48 19.22 15.51
C ARG A 192 11.87 18.21 16.61
N ILE A 193 11.54 16.94 16.44
CA ILE A 193 11.92 15.89 17.39
C ILE A 193 13.45 15.76 17.44
N GLN A 194 14.11 15.75 16.29
CA GLN A 194 15.58 15.67 16.22
C GLN A 194 16.24 16.88 16.89
N GLU A 195 15.78 18.09 16.65
CA GLU A 195 16.30 19.31 17.30
C GLU A 195 16.16 19.24 18.83
N VAL A 196 15.04 18.70 19.32
CA VAL A 196 14.84 18.52 20.78
C VAL A 196 15.76 17.42 21.31
N ASP A 197 16.01 16.34 20.56
CA ASP A 197 16.95 15.29 20.95
C ASP A 197 18.38 15.81 21.06
N GLU A 198 18.83 16.58 20.08
CA GLU A 198 20.14 17.24 20.12
C GLU A 198 20.27 18.18 21.33
N ALA A 199 19.20 18.93 21.63
CA ALA A 199 19.17 19.79 22.82
C ALA A 199 19.22 18.98 24.14
N ILE A 200 18.56 17.82 24.21
CA ILE A 200 18.60 16.91 25.34
C ILE A 200 20.03 16.36 25.53
N GLU A 201 20.68 15.90 24.48
CA GLU A 201 22.08 15.39 24.56
C GLU A 201 23.05 16.47 25.03
N ASN A 202 22.91 17.70 24.52
CA ASN A 202 23.73 18.83 24.97
C ASN A 202 23.53 19.16 26.46
N LEU A 203 22.28 19.06 26.97
CA LEU A 203 21.98 19.31 28.38
C LEU A 203 22.47 18.20 29.30
N ARG A 204 22.59 16.95 28.82
CA ARG A 204 23.10 15.82 29.61
C ARG A 204 24.58 15.96 30.01
N THR A 205 25.34 16.72 29.24
CA THR A 205 26.76 16.99 29.52
C THR A 205 26.96 18.05 30.62
N GLY A 206 25.95 18.80 30.98
CA GLY A 206 25.97 19.84 31.98
C GLY A 206 25.68 19.31 33.39
N SER A 207 26.04 20.09 34.41
CA SER A 207 25.80 19.76 35.83
C SER A 207 25.14 20.92 36.56
N GLY A 208 24.33 20.60 37.58
CA GLY A 208 23.66 21.56 38.42
C GLY A 208 22.15 21.63 38.22
N GLU A 209 21.46 22.30 39.15
CA GLU A 209 20.01 22.34 39.22
C GLU A 209 19.35 22.97 37.95
N TRP A 210 19.99 23.98 37.38
CA TRP A 210 19.53 24.62 36.17
C TRP A 210 19.47 23.62 34.98
N PHE A 211 20.56 22.84 34.79
CA PHE A 211 20.61 21.81 33.73
C PHE A 211 19.53 20.74 33.93
N SER A 212 19.36 20.27 35.17
CA SER A 212 18.32 19.28 35.49
C SER A 212 16.89 19.78 35.15
N LYS A 213 16.63 21.05 35.46
CA LYS A 213 15.35 21.67 35.16
C LYS A 213 15.13 21.82 33.64
N GLN A 214 16.12 22.29 32.89
CA GLN A 214 16.04 22.41 31.42
C GLN A 214 15.89 21.05 30.75
N LEU A 215 16.62 20.05 31.18
CA LEU A 215 16.53 18.67 30.71
C LEU A 215 15.09 18.13 30.89
N SER A 216 14.51 18.31 32.08
CA SER A 216 13.11 17.90 32.34
C SER A 216 12.09 18.58 31.42
N LEU A 217 12.30 19.86 31.11
CA LEU A 217 11.42 20.60 30.19
C LEU A 217 11.54 20.07 28.76
N LYS A 218 12.77 19.81 28.29
CA LYS A 218 13.01 19.27 26.95
C LYS A 218 12.51 17.83 26.78
N ILE A 219 12.59 17.00 27.81
CA ILE A 219 11.98 15.66 27.81
C ILE A 219 10.45 15.76 27.66
N LYS A 220 9.80 16.65 28.40
CA LYS A 220 8.35 16.87 28.28
C LYS A 220 7.95 17.40 26.89
N GLU A 221 8.76 18.30 26.32
CA GLU A 221 8.56 18.79 24.95
C GLU A 221 8.64 17.65 23.95
N LYS A 222 9.65 16.79 24.05
CA LYS A 222 9.79 15.58 23.23
C LYS A 222 8.58 14.66 23.33
N GLU A 223 8.13 14.36 24.54
CA GLU A 223 6.94 13.54 24.77
C GLU A 223 5.67 14.15 24.11
N GLY A 224 5.55 15.48 24.13
CA GLY A 224 4.49 16.19 23.41
C GLY A 224 4.55 15.99 21.92
N LEU A 225 5.72 16.16 21.32
CA LEU A 225 5.96 15.98 19.90
C LEU A 225 5.74 14.53 19.45
N LEU A 226 6.15 13.56 20.25
CA LEU A 226 5.91 12.13 19.96
C LEU A 226 4.41 11.79 19.96
N ARG A 227 3.62 12.37 20.88
CA ARG A 227 2.16 12.23 20.85
C ARG A 227 1.53 12.89 19.63
N GLU A 228 2.01 14.06 19.23
CA GLU A 228 1.57 14.75 18.01
C GLU A 228 1.88 13.90 16.76
N LEU A 229 3.10 13.36 16.67
CA LEU A 229 3.53 12.48 15.60
C LEU A 229 2.64 11.23 15.50
N ASN A 230 2.43 10.52 16.60
CA ASN A 230 1.60 9.33 16.63
C ASN A 230 0.14 9.61 16.21
N SER A 231 -0.43 10.74 16.69
CA SER A 231 -1.77 11.16 16.25
C SER A 231 -1.83 11.46 14.75
N TYR A 232 -0.78 12.07 14.21
CA TYR A 232 -0.69 12.38 12.80
C TYR A 232 -0.53 11.11 11.95
N GLU A 233 0.31 10.16 12.37
CA GLU A 233 0.51 8.86 11.71
C GLU A 233 -0.81 8.04 11.65
N ASN A 234 -1.58 8.02 12.74
CA ASN A 234 -2.89 7.38 12.74
C ASN A 234 -3.85 8.05 11.74
N SER A 235 -3.84 9.39 11.66
CA SER A 235 -4.65 10.11 10.65
C SER A 235 -4.22 9.82 9.22
N LEU A 236 -2.92 9.63 8.97
CA LEU A 236 -2.39 9.19 7.68
C LEU A 236 -2.88 7.78 7.35
N LEU A 237 -2.78 6.83 8.30
CA LEU A 237 -3.23 5.46 8.10
C LEU A 237 -4.73 5.40 7.77
N ASP A 238 -5.56 6.05 8.58
CA ASP A 238 -7.01 6.10 8.37
C ASP A 238 -7.36 6.66 6.99
N THR A 239 -6.64 7.71 6.56
CA THR A 239 -6.90 8.33 5.25
C THR A 239 -6.41 7.45 4.11
N ALA A 240 -5.26 6.79 4.27
CA ALA A 240 -4.75 5.83 3.29
C ALA A 240 -5.70 4.62 3.13
N LEU A 241 -6.25 4.09 4.23
CA LEU A 241 -7.26 3.04 4.20
C LEU A 241 -8.56 3.53 3.52
N TYR A 242 -8.99 4.75 3.82
CA TYR A 242 -10.16 5.33 3.18
C TYR A 242 -9.98 5.49 1.67
N ILE A 243 -8.81 5.97 1.22
CA ILE A 243 -8.44 6.04 -0.20
C ILE A 243 -8.48 4.63 -0.83
N ALA A 244 -7.90 3.64 -0.17
CA ALA A 244 -7.86 2.27 -0.68
C ALA A 244 -9.28 1.66 -0.81
N ARG A 245 -10.15 1.87 0.17
CA ARG A 245 -11.55 1.38 0.16
C ARG A 245 -12.41 2.02 -0.91
N THR A 246 -12.23 3.32 -1.15
CA THR A 246 -13.03 4.09 -2.13
C THR A 246 -12.47 4.00 -3.56
N SER A 247 -11.27 3.46 -3.75
CA SER A 247 -10.57 3.43 -5.05
C SER A 247 -11.38 2.77 -6.19
N SER A 248 -12.20 1.78 -5.89
CA SER A 248 -13.04 1.09 -6.89
C SER A 248 -14.36 1.83 -7.22
N GLN A 249 -14.72 2.85 -6.46
CA GLN A 249 -15.98 3.57 -6.57
C GLN A 249 -15.81 5.00 -7.08
N ALA A 250 -14.64 5.60 -6.85
CA ALA A 250 -14.33 6.96 -7.25
C ALA A 250 -13.93 7.04 -8.73
N SER A 251 -14.29 8.14 -9.39
CA SER A 251 -13.75 8.43 -10.71
C SER A 251 -12.24 8.66 -10.66
N SER A 252 -11.53 8.34 -11.75
CA SER A 252 -10.07 8.53 -11.84
C SER A 252 -9.63 9.96 -11.50
N ASP A 253 -10.43 10.97 -11.87
CA ASP A 253 -10.11 12.36 -11.56
C ASP A 253 -10.27 12.72 -10.07
N LYS A 254 -11.34 12.23 -9.42
CA LYS A 254 -11.51 12.38 -7.97
C LYS A 254 -10.37 11.68 -7.21
N MET A 255 -10.03 10.46 -7.61
CA MET A 255 -8.95 9.69 -6.97
C MET A 255 -7.60 10.39 -7.11
N ARG A 256 -7.27 10.89 -8.30
CA ARG A 256 -6.04 11.66 -8.52
C ARG A 256 -5.96 12.90 -7.62
N ARG A 257 -7.05 13.67 -7.52
CA ARG A 257 -7.10 14.85 -6.63
C ARG A 257 -6.93 14.46 -5.17
N ALA A 258 -7.54 13.38 -4.73
CA ALA A 258 -7.40 12.89 -3.36
C ALA A 258 -5.97 12.43 -3.05
N ILE A 259 -5.36 11.64 -3.95
CA ILE A 259 -3.97 11.17 -3.81
C ILE A 259 -2.99 12.35 -3.80
N ASN A 260 -3.16 13.32 -4.69
CA ASN A 260 -2.31 14.51 -4.70
C ASN A 260 -2.44 15.30 -3.40
N ALA A 261 -3.66 15.55 -2.93
CA ALA A 261 -3.89 16.23 -1.66
C ALA A 261 -3.28 15.47 -0.46
N PHE A 262 -3.38 14.14 -0.47
CA PHE A 262 -2.76 13.27 0.54
C PHE A 262 -1.23 13.39 0.53
N ASN A 263 -0.61 13.32 -0.65
CA ASN A 263 0.84 13.45 -0.82
C ASN A 263 1.35 14.84 -0.43
N ASP A 264 0.56 15.89 -0.69
CA ASP A 264 0.86 17.27 -0.26
C ASP A 264 0.68 17.49 1.25
N GLY A 265 0.24 16.48 2.00
CA GLY A 265 -0.01 16.55 3.45
C GLY A 265 -1.36 17.16 3.81
N ASN A 266 -2.22 17.43 2.84
CA ASN A 266 -3.55 17.97 3.08
C ASN A 266 -4.57 16.84 3.27
N ILE A 267 -4.49 16.17 4.44
CA ILE A 267 -5.32 15.02 4.79
C ILE A 267 -6.82 15.38 4.76
N ALA A 268 -7.16 16.57 5.27
CA ALA A 268 -8.56 17.04 5.28
C ALA A 268 -9.11 17.16 3.85
N LYS A 269 -8.34 17.73 2.93
CA LYS A 269 -8.73 17.86 1.52
C LYS A 269 -8.83 16.52 0.81
N ALA A 270 -7.93 15.59 1.11
CA ALA A 270 -7.98 14.23 0.56
C ALA A 270 -9.30 13.53 0.93
N ARG A 271 -9.70 13.64 2.20
CA ARG A 271 -10.98 13.09 2.69
C ARG A 271 -12.20 13.81 2.09
N GLU A 272 -12.18 15.14 2.03
CA GLU A 272 -13.26 15.93 1.44
C GLU A 272 -13.56 15.53 0.00
N VAL A 273 -12.53 15.39 -0.83
CA VAL A 273 -12.66 14.99 -2.24
C VAL A 273 -13.32 13.61 -2.38
N LEU A 274 -13.06 12.69 -1.45
CA LEU A 274 -13.60 11.33 -1.49
C LEU A 274 -14.98 11.21 -0.82
N TYR A 275 -15.28 12.05 0.16
CA TYR A 275 -16.57 12.04 0.88
C TYR A 275 -17.76 12.21 -0.05
N ASP A 276 -17.65 13.06 -1.06
CA ASP A 276 -18.67 13.21 -2.09
C ASP A 276 -18.94 11.90 -2.87
N THR A 277 -17.96 10.98 -2.88
CA THR A 277 -18.08 9.69 -3.60
C THR A 277 -18.95 8.68 -2.85
N GLU A 278 -18.85 8.64 -1.52
CA GLU A 278 -19.73 7.80 -0.69
C GLU A 278 -21.18 8.29 -0.77
N SER A 279 -21.39 9.59 -0.68
CA SER A 279 -22.73 10.20 -0.84
C SER A 279 -23.31 9.93 -2.24
N ASP A 280 -22.50 9.99 -3.29
CA ASP A 280 -22.91 9.67 -4.64
C ASP A 280 -23.25 8.17 -4.81
N ALA A 281 -22.49 7.28 -4.16
CA ALA A 281 -22.71 5.84 -4.18
C ALA A 281 -23.98 5.43 -3.41
N GLU A 282 -24.22 6.01 -2.23
CA GLU A 282 -25.45 5.80 -1.45
C GLU A 282 -26.69 6.33 -2.19
N ASN A 283 -26.59 7.50 -2.81
CA ASN A 283 -27.65 8.07 -3.61
C ASN A 283 -27.95 7.24 -4.87
N ALA A 284 -26.93 6.66 -5.52
CA ALA A 284 -27.10 5.75 -6.66
C ALA A 284 -27.75 4.42 -6.25
N PHE A 285 -27.37 3.89 -5.07
CA PHE A 285 -27.96 2.68 -4.50
C PHE A 285 -29.44 2.89 -4.12
N ASN A 286 -29.74 4.00 -3.47
CA ASN A 286 -31.10 4.37 -3.08
C ASN A 286 -32.00 4.63 -4.30
N LYS A 287 -31.49 5.22 -5.38
CA LYS A 287 -32.21 5.37 -6.65
C LYS A 287 -32.51 4.03 -7.33
N LYS A 288 -31.57 3.06 -7.31
CA LYS A 288 -31.82 1.70 -7.85
C LYS A 288 -32.83 0.93 -7.01
N GLY A 289 -32.85 1.11 -5.70
CA GLY A 289 -33.81 0.46 -4.80
C GLY A 289 -35.27 0.94 -4.97
N VAL A 290 -35.47 2.13 -5.52
CA VAL A 290 -36.81 2.69 -5.78
C VAL A 290 -37.44 2.14 -7.10
N TRP A 291 -36.63 1.67 -8.07
CA TRP A 291 -37.10 1.13 -9.32
C TRP A 291 -37.49 -0.35 -9.31
N THR A 292 -37.28 -1.05 -8.20
CA THR A 292 -37.62 -2.48 -8.00
C THR A 292 -38.96 -2.67 -7.26
N ARG A 293 -39.75 -1.61 -7.01
CA ARG A 293 -41.03 -1.64 -6.32
C ARG A 293 -42.19 -1.00 -7.11
N ILE A 294 -42.16 -1.08 -8.45
CA ILE A 294 -43.33 -0.77 -9.28
C ILE A 294 -43.64 -1.98 -10.17
#